data_c3f76268da6ed9644bb91f54a2de867a
#
_entry.id   c3f76268da6ed9644bb91f54a2de867a
#
_cell.length_a   1.000
_cell.length_b   1.000
_cell.length_c   1.000
_cell.angle_alpha   90.00
_cell.angle_beta   90.00
_cell.angle_gamma   90.00
#
_symmetry.space_group_name_H-M   'P 1'
#
loop_
_entity.id
_entity.type
_entity.pdbx_description
1 polymer ?
#
loop_
_entity_poly.entity_id
_entity_poly.type
_entity_poly.pdbx_seq_one_letter_code
_entity_poly.pdbx_strand_id
1 'polypeptide(L)'
;MIYSIELRVSSTIIDTERNRLMPSQPSRDLEVFSNPQRDIDYTIHIRIPEFTCLCPKTGQPDFGELRIAYVPDEFCVELKSLKLYAWSFRDQGAFHEAVTNEILADLVAATQPRFMRLTAEFNVRGGIYTSVVGEHRAENWKPEPLVQLP
;
A
#
# COMPACT_ATOMS: atom_id res chain seq x y z
N MET A 1 -10.72 -64.77 13.96
CA MET A 1 -9.39 -64.18 13.91
C MET A 1 -9.53 -62.82 13.20
N ILE A 2 -9.67 -61.76 13.99
CA ILE A 2 -9.93 -60.41 13.48
C ILE A 2 -8.60 -59.70 13.58
N TYR A 3 -8.00 -59.32 12.42
CA TYR A 3 -6.80 -58.53 12.37
C TYR A 3 -7.17 -57.04 12.48
N SER A 4 -6.83 -56.46 13.62
CA SER A 4 -6.88 -55.00 13.80
C SER A 4 -5.69 -54.38 13.09
N ILE A 5 -5.95 -53.53 12.07
CA ILE A 5 -4.93 -52.68 11.42
C ILE A 5 -4.84 -51.40 12.25
N GLU A 6 -3.76 -51.29 13.05
CA GLU A 6 -3.41 -50.01 13.67
C GLU A 6 -2.79 -49.08 12.61
N LEU A 7 -3.51 -48.06 12.21
CA LEU A 7 -2.98 -46.94 11.43
C LEU A 7 -2.10 -46.07 12.36
N ARG A 8 -0.79 -46.21 12.25
CA ARG A 8 0.15 -45.25 12.84
C ARG A 8 0.10 -43.97 12.01
N VAL A 9 -0.59 -42.98 12.49
CA VAL A 9 -0.47 -41.60 12.00
C VAL A 9 0.84 -41.04 12.60
N SER A 10 1.88 -40.97 11.77
CA SER A 10 3.10 -40.24 12.11
C SER A 10 2.77 -38.74 12.11
N SER A 11 2.50 -38.19 13.29
CA SER A 11 2.42 -36.72 13.45
C SER A 11 3.86 -36.18 13.42
N THR A 12 4.29 -35.71 12.25
CA THR A 12 5.47 -34.88 12.15
C THR A 12 5.14 -33.55 12.84
N ILE A 13 5.53 -33.45 14.11
CA ILE A 13 5.47 -32.17 14.83
C ILE A 13 6.50 -31.27 14.14
N ILE A 14 6.02 -30.31 13.39
CA ILE A 14 6.87 -29.23 12.86
C ILE A 14 7.39 -28.48 14.08
N ASP A 15 8.69 -28.61 14.37
CA ASP A 15 9.35 -27.86 15.43
C ASP A 15 9.34 -26.35 15.06
N THR A 16 8.33 -25.66 15.55
CA THR A 16 8.10 -24.23 15.33
C THR A 16 9.03 -23.33 16.16
N GLU A 17 9.90 -23.91 17.00
CA GLU A 17 10.76 -23.09 17.87
C GLU A 17 12.06 -22.63 17.21
N ARG A 18 12.50 -23.25 16.12
CA ARG A 18 13.79 -22.94 15.50
C ARG A 18 13.81 -21.80 14.48
N ASN A 19 12.65 -21.27 14.08
CA ASN A 19 12.60 -20.19 13.09
C ASN A 19 11.46 -19.21 13.38
N ARG A 20 11.35 -18.70 14.61
CA ARG A 20 10.53 -17.54 14.91
C ARG A 20 11.20 -16.31 14.30
N LEU A 21 11.04 -16.14 12.99
CA LEU A 21 11.08 -14.81 12.41
C LEU A 21 10.01 -14.00 13.15
N MET A 22 10.43 -12.99 13.89
CA MET A 22 9.48 -12.06 14.51
C MET A 22 8.57 -11.56 13.39
N PRO A 23 7.25 -11.80 13.47
CA PRO A 23 6.36 -11.38 12.41
C PRO A 23 6.47 -9.86 12.24
N SER A 24 6.52 -9.40 10.99
CA SER A 24 6.44 -7.97 10.71
C SER A 24 5.16 -7.41 11.35
N GLN A 25 5.25 -6.19 11.88
CA GLN A 25 4.13 -5.48 12.47
C GLN A 25 3.73 -4.32 11.54
N PRO A 26 2.45 -3.94 11.51
CA PRO A 26 2.04 -2.72 10.82
C PRO A 26 2.73 -1.51 11.46
N SER A 27 3.13 -0.53 10.64
CA SER A 27 3.77 0.71 11.11
C SER A 27 3.28 1.89 10.30
N ARG A 28 3.16 3.06 10.94
CA ARG A 28 2.88 4.33 10.28
C ARG A 28 4.14 5.02 9.76
N ASP A 29 5.31 4.47 10.06
CA ASP A 29 6.59 5.03 9.64
C ASP A 29 6.84 4.74 8.16
N LEU A 30 7.04 5.78 7.37
CA LEU A 30 7.44 5.71 5.97
C LEU A 30 8.94 6.00 5.88
N GLU A 31 9.69 5.02 5.41
CA GLU A 31 11.12 5.17 5.13
C GLU A 31 11.32 5.65 3.67
N VAL A 32 12.38 6.40 3.45
CA VAL A 32 12.74 6.93 2.13
C VAL A 32 14.22 6.68 1.85
N PHE A 33 14.58 6.67 0.58
CA PHE A 33 15.98 6.65 0.13
C PHE A 33 16.21 7.73 -0.92
N SER A 34 17.47 8.13 -1.09
CA SER A 34 17.82 9.18 -2.05
C SER A 34 17.46 8.80 -3.47
N ASN A 35 16.81 9.71 -4.20
CA ASN A 35 16.52 9.53 -5.61
C ASN A 35 17.82 9.33 -6.42
N PRO A 36 18.01 8.19 -7.10
CA PRO A 36 19.23 7.90 -7.84
C PRO A 36 19.43 8.76 -9.10
N GLN A 37 18.37 9.44 -9.57
CA GLN A 37 18.42 10.22 -10.81
C GLN A 37 17.56 11.50 -10.68
N ARG A 38 18.14 12.55 -10.12
CA ARG A 38 17.41 13.81 -9.85
C ARG A 38 17.31 14.74 -11.07
N ASP A 39 18.17 14.54 -12.07
CA ASP A 39 18.33 15.47 -13.20
C ASP A 39 17.26 15.27 -14.29
N ILE A 40 16.50 14.19 -14.22
CA ILE A 40 15.42 13.89 -15.16
C ILE A 40 14.12 13.60 -14.43
N ASP A 41 13.00 13.99 -15.03
CA ASP A 41 11.68 13.57 -14.57
C ASP A 41 11.42 12.14 -15.05
N TYR A 42 11.11 11.26 -14.12
CA TYR A 42 10.59 9.92 -14.41
C TYR A 42 9.44 9.61 -13.44
N THR A 43 8.52 8.78 -13.86
CA THR A 43 7.35 8.44 -13.06
C THR A 43 7.50 7.06 -12.45
N ILE A 44 7.30 6.97 -11.15
CA ILE A 44 7.20 5.71 -10.42
C ILE A 44 5.73 5.36 -10.27
N HIS A 45 5.35 4.14 -10.67
CA HIS A 45 4.00 3.60 -10.50
C HIS A 45 4.03 2.47 -9.48
N ILE A 46 3.21 2.60 -8.43
CA ILE A 46 3.04 1.58 -7.39
C ILE A 46 1.57 1.19 -7.34
N ARG A 47 1.30 -0.11 -7.24
CA ARG A 47 -0.05 -0.65 -7.03
C ARG A 47 -0.08 -1.46 -5.74
N ILE A 48 -1.11 -1.20 -4.93
CA ILE A 48 -1.40 -1.95 -3.70
C ILE A 48 -2.81 -2.54 -3.86
N PRO A 49 -2.94 -3.75 -4.44
CA PRO A 49 -4.24 -4.33 -4.79
C PRO A 49 -5.01 -4.90 -3.59
N GLU A 50 -4.36 -5.02 -2.44
CA GLU A 50 -4.93 -5.63 -1.24
C GLU A 50 -5.12 -4.62 -0.10
N PHE A 51 -5.41 -3.35 -0.44
CA PHE A 51 -5.69 -2.34 0.57
C PHE A 51 -7.00 -2.66 1.30
N THR A 52 -6.98 -2.52 2.62
CA THR A 52 -8.16 -2.76 3.46
C THR A 52 -8.22 -1.72 4.57
N CYS A 53 -9.41 -1.20 4.82
CA CYS A 53 -9.76 -0.43 6.02
C CYS A 53 -11.14 -0.87 6.51
N LEU A 54 -11.65 -0.27 7.57
CA LEU A 54 -12.99 -0.54 8.08
C LEU A 54 -13.95 0.60 7.76
N CYS A 55 -15.18 0.26 7.42
CA CYS A 55 -16.24 1.25 7.34
C CYS A 55 -16.54 1.80 8.74
N PRO A 56 -16.44 3.13 8.98
CA PRO A 56 -16.63 3.69 10.32
C PRO A 56 -18.09 3.60 10.81
N LYS A 57 -19.05 3.31 9.91
CA LYS A 57 -20.47 3.16 10.26
C LYS A 57 -20.85 1.75 10.64
N THR A 58 -20.26 0.75 9.98
CA THR A 58 -20.67 -0.66 10.12
C THR A 58 -19.61 -1.55 10.75
N GLY A 59 -18.35 -1.11 10.80
CA GLY A 59 -17.20 -1.92 11.22
C GLY A 59 -16.84 -3.03 10.23
N GLN A 60 -17.53 -3.12 9.08
CA GLN A 60 -17.21 -4.11 8.05
C GLN A 60 -15.95 -3.68 7.28
N PRO A 61 -15.15 -4.65 6.80
CA PRO A 61 -13.97 -4.34 6.00
C PRO A 61 -14.38 -3.77 4.64
N ASP A 62 -13.69 -2.70 4.26
CA ASP A 62 -13.68 -2.14 2.92
C ASP A 62 -12.39 -2.56 2.23
N PHE A 63 -12.50 -3.15 1.04
CA PHE A 63 -11.37 -3.59 0.23
C PHE A 63 -11.22 -2.67 -0.98
N GLY A 64 -9.99 -2.44 -1.39
CA GLY A 64 -9.72 -1.61 -2.56
C GLY A 64 -8.30 -1.77 -3.09
N GLU A 65 -8.03 -1.10 -4.20
CA GLU A 65 -6.72 -0.96 -4.79
C GLU A 65 -6.25 0.49 -4.66
N LEU A 66 -5.02 0.70 -4.18
CA LEU A 66 -4.35 1.99 -4.25
C LEU A 66 -3.38 2.00 -5.43
N ARG A 67 -3.47 3.03 -6.26
CA ARG A 67 -2.52 3.32 -7.34
C ARG A 67 -1.84 4.64 -7.07
N ILE A 68 -0.53 4.60 -6.93
CA ILE A 68 0.32 5.76 -6.71
C ILE A 68 1.13 5.98 -7.97
N ALA A 69 1.07 7.19 -8.51
CA ALA A 69 1.94 7.64 -9.60
C ALA A 69 2.65 8.91 -9.14
N TYR A 70 3.99 8.91 -9.09
CA TYR A 70 4.69 10.10 -8.64
C TYR A 70 6.02 10.32 -9.38
N VAL A 71 6.40 11.59 -9.49
CA VAL A 71 7.71 12.05 -9.96
C VAL A 71 8.51 12.44 -8.73
N PRO A 72 9.55 11.67 -8.35
CA PRO A 72 10.36 11.97 -7.17
C PRO A 72 11.19 13.24 -7.38
N ASP A 73 11.44 13.98 -6.30
CA ASP A 73 12.49 15.01 -6.27
C ASP A 73 13.73 14.45 -5.58
N GLU A 74 13.90 14.67 -4.30
CA GLU A 74 15.07 14.25 -3.55
C GLU A 74 14.97 12.82 -3.05
N PHE A 75 13.76 12.35 -2.76
CA PHE A 75 13.52 11.05 -2.11
C PHE A 75 12.54 10.16 -2.86
N CYS A 76 12.80 8.86 -2.79
CA CYS A 76 11.88 7.80 -3.19
C CYS A 76 11.39 7.06 -1.94
N VAL A 77 10.13 6.61 -1.96
CA VAL A 77 9.57 5.80 -0.86
C VAL A 77 10.17 4.40 -0.86
N GLU A 78 10.51 3.88 0.34
CA GLU A 78 10.99 2.51 0.52
C GLU A 78 9.79 1.55 0.60
N LEU A 79 9.80 0.48 -0.23
CA LEU A 79 8.62 -0.35 -0.46
C LEU A 79 8.25 -1.27 0.71
N LYS A 80 9.21 -1.69 1.52
CA LYS A 80 8.92 -2.52 2.71
C LYS A 80 8.17 -1.69 3.76
N SER A 81 8.62 -0.45 4.01
CA SER A 81 7.94 0.47 4.92
C SER A 81 6.54 0.84 4.39
N LEU A 82 6.41 1.09 3.08
CA LEU A 82 5.13 1.36 2.45
C LEU A 82 4.15 0.19 2.61
N LYS A 83 4.63 -1.06 2.50
CA LYS A 83 3.81 -2.25 2.75
C LYS A 83 3.28 -2.27 4.19
N LEU A 84 4.14 -2.01 5.18
CA LEU A 84 3.75 -1.99 6.59
C LEU A 84 2.82 -0.81 6.90
N TYR A 85 3.03 0.31 6.24
CA TYR A 85 2.17 1.50 6.32
C TYR A 85 0.77 1.20 5.78
N ALA A 86 0.64 0.63 4.58
CA ALA A 86 -0.66 0.25 4.02
C ALA A 86 -1.38 -0.77 4.90
N TRP A 87 -0.64 -1.71 5.50
CA TRP A 87 -1.21 -2.68 6.44
C TRP A 87 -1.76 -2.01 7.71
N SER A 88 -1.19 -0.90 8.15
CA SER A 88 -1.62 -0.23 9.39
C SER A 88 -3.07 0.28 9.36
N PHE A 89 -3.67 0.39 8.17
CA PHE A 89 -5.07 0.82 7.99
C PHE A 89 -6.08 -0.31 8.16
N ARG A 90 -5.66 -1.58 8.17
CA ARG A 90 -6.56 -2.74 8.12
C ARG A 90 -7.64 -2.74 9.18
N ASP A 91 -7.32 -2.31 10.39
CA ASP A 91 -8.24 -2.27 11.53
C ASP A 91 -8.71 -0.84 11.87
N GLN A 92 -8.44 0.11 10.98
CA GLN A 92 -8.80 1.51 11.15
C GLN A 92 -10.13 1.83 10.46
N GLY A 93 -11.06 2.41 11.21
CA GLY A 93 -12.31 2.96 10.66
C GLY A 93 -12.05 4.29 9.96
N ALA A 94 -12.31 4.36 8.64
CA ALA A 94 -12.15 5.59 7.86
C ALA A 94 -13.11 5.63 6.68
N PHE A 95 -13.61 6.83 6.35
CA PHE A 95 -14.29 7.05 5.07
C PHE A 95 -13.28 7.04 3.93
N HIS A 96 -13.71 6.59 2.75
CA HIS A 96 -12.85 6.43 1.57
C HIS A 96 -12.10 7.72 1.21
N GLU A 97 -12.80 8.85 1.27
CA GLU A 97 -12.22 10.17 1.00
C GLU A 97 -11.17 10.56 2.04
N ALA A 98 -11.44 10.28 3.31
CA ALA A 98 -10.53 10.63 4.41
C ALA A 98 -9.24 9.81 4.32
N VAL A 99 -9.34 8.48 4.21
CA VAL A 99 -8.17 7.60 4.16
C VAL A 99 -7.32 7.85 2.92
N THR A 100 -7.93 8.14 1.77
CA THR A 100 -7.19 8.45 0.54
C THR A 100 -6.38 9.74 0.69
N ASN A 101 -6.99 10.79 1.27
CA ASN A 101 -6.28 12.06 1.47
C ASN A 101 -5.23 11.97 2.57
N GLU A 102 -5.46 11.18 3.64
CA GLU A 102 -4.46 10.90 4.68
C GLU A 102 -3.22 10.23 4.07
N ILE A 103 -3.41 9.16 3.30
CA ILE A 103 -2.30 8.44 2.65
C ILE A 103 -1.54 9.34 1.68
N LEU A 104 -2.24 10.15 0.89
CA LEU A 104 -1.59 11.11 0.00
C LEU A 104 -0.74 12.11 0.78
N ALA A 105 -1.29 12.69 1.84
CA ALA A 105 -0.59 13.68 2.66
C ALA A 105 0.66 13.09 3.33
N ASP A 106 0.57 11.88 3.88
CA ASP A 106 1.69 11.20 4.53
C ASP A 106 2.82 10.88 3.52
N LEU A 107 2.46 10.36 2.34
CA LEU A 107 3.42 10.07 1.28
C LEU A 107 4.09 11.34 0.76
N VAL A 108 3.34 12.43 0.59
CA VAL A 108 3.89 13.74 0.19
C VAL A 108 4.82 14.29 1.25
N ALA A 109 4.46 14.19 2.53
CA ALA A 109 5.31 14.65 3.63
C ALA A 109 6.63 13.85 3.71
N ALA A 110 6.58 12.55 3.46
CA ALA A 110 7.75 11.67 3.50
C ALA A 110 8.68 11.87 2.29
N THR A 111 8.14 11.96 1.08
CA THR A 111 8.93 11.92 -0.17
C THR A 111 9.17 13.29 -0.80
N GLN A 112 8.37 14.30 -0.45
CA GLN A 112 8.40 15.66 -1.02
C GLN A 112 8.52 15.64 -2.56
N PRO A 113 7.59 14.99 -3.27
CA PRO A 113 7.71 14.72 -4.68
C PRO A 113 7.41 15.98 -5.51
N ARG A 114 7.91 16.05 -6.73
CA ARG A 114 7.52 17.08 -7.71
C ARG A 114 6.05 16.99 -8.07
N PHE A 115 5.57 15.76 -8.20
CA PHE A 115 4.17 15.42 -8.45
C PHE A 115 3.82 14.10 -7.79
N MET A 116 2.61 13.98 -7.26
CA MET A 116 2.05 12.71 -6.82
C MET A 116 0.56 12.68 -7.09
N ARG A 117 0.09 11.56 -7.64
CA ARG A 117 -1.34 11.22 -7.74
C ARG A 117 -1.58 9.92 -7.02
N LEU A 118 -2.55 9.91 -6.13
CA LEU A 118 -3.09 8.72 -5.51
C LEU A 118 -4.52 8.50 -6.01
N THR A 119 -4.77 7.32 -6.55
CA THR A 119 -6.11 6.84 -6.90
C THR A 119 -6.44 5.66 -6.00
N ALA A 120 -7.51 5.76 -5.23
CA ALA A 120 -8.04 4.67 -4.44
C ALA A 120 -9.35 4.19 -5.07
N GLU A 121 -9.38 2.94 -5.52
CA GLU A 121 -10.57 2.29 -6.10
C GLU A 121 -11.09 1.26 -5.12
N PHE A 122 -12.27 1.50 -4.55
CA PHE A 122 -12.88 0.60 -3.58
C PHE A 122 -13.83 -0.37 -4.25
N ASN A 123 -13.79 -1.62 -3.79
CA ASN A 123 -14.66 -2.68 -4.28
C ASN A 123 -16.13 -2.34 -4.02
N VAL A 124 -16.99 -2.85 -4.89
CA VAL A 124 -18.44 -2.63 -4.81
C VAL A 124 -19.00 -3.05 -3.47
N ARG A 125 -19.86 -2.19 -2.93
CA ARG A 125 -20.60 -2.44 -1.70
C ARG A 125 -22.01 -1.84 -1.83
N GLY A 126 -23.03 -2.66 -1.64
CA GLY A 126 -24.41 -2.23 -1.86
C GLY A 126 -24.69 -1.74 -3.29
N GLY A 127 -23.95 -2.23 -4.29
CA GLY A 127 -24.08 -1.79 -5.69
C GLY A 127 -23.35 -0.47 -6.03
N ILE A 128 -22.57 0.10 -5.09
CA ILE A 128 -21.87 1.38 -5.28
C ILE A 128 -20.37 1.12 -5.42
N TYR A 129 -19.77 1.70 -6.46
CA TYR A 129 -18.32 1.78 -6.66
C TYR A 129 -17.85 3.18 -6.28
N THR A 130 -16.76 3.27 -5.53
CA THR A 130 -16.16 4.55 -5.16
C THR A 130 -14.72 4.61 -5.67
N SER A 131 -14.38 5.67 -6.37
CA SER A 131 -13.02 6.01 -6.74
C SER A 131 -12.71 7.41 -6.21
N VAL A 132 -11.62 7.54 -5.46
CA VAL A 132 -11.13 8.81 -4.92
C VAL A 132 -9.76 9.09 -5.51
N VAL A 133 -9.59 10.28 -6.10
CA VAL A 133 -8.34 10.70 -6.72
C VAL A 133 -7.87 11.99 -6.08
N GLY A 134 -6.68 11.97 -5.50
CA GLY A 134 -6.00 13.14 -4.96
C GLY A 134 -4.69 13.41 -5.71
N GLU A 135 -4.30 14.68 -5.80
CA GLU A 135 -3.04 15.09 -6.42
C GLU A 135 -2.28 16.09 -5.54
N HIS A 136 -0.97 15.98 -5.58
CA HIS A 136 -0.02 16.98 -5.10
C HIS A 136 0.85 17.45 -6.26
N ARG A 137 1.14 18.76 -6.30
CA ARG A 137 2.06 19.40 -7.26
C ARG A 137 2.96 20.36 -6.50
N ALA A 138 4.27 20.20 -6.64
CA ALA A 138 5.22 21.19 -6.14
C ALA A 138 5.00 22.52 -6.86
N GLU A 139 5.07 23.65 -6.13
CA GLU A 139 4.73 24.97 -6.64
C GLU A 139 5.53 25.38 -7.89
N ASN A 140 6.80 24.99 -7.95
CA ASN A 140 7.72 25.40 -9.01
C ASN A 140 7.92 24.32 -10.08
N TRP A 141 7.24 23.18 -10.00
CA TRP A 141 7.39 22.11 -10.97
C TRP A 141 6.36 22.24 -12.09
N LYS A 142 6.85 22.17 -13.33
CA LYS A 142 6.03 22.10 -14.55
C LYS A 142 6.45 20.85 -15.32
N PRO A 143 5.52 19.95 -15.65
CA PRO A 143 5.84 18.76 -16.42
C PRO A 143 6.37 19.15 -17.81
N GLU A 144 7.46 18.54 -18.21
CA GLU A 144 7.89 18.53 -19.60
C GLU A 144 6.88 17.72 -20.43
N PRO A 145 6.51 18.18 -21.62
CA PRO A 145 5.61 17.40 -22.48
C PRO A 145 6.32 16.10 -22.88
N LEU A 146 5.59 14.97 -22.75
CA LEU A 146 6.09 13.70 -23.24
C LEU A 146 6.38 13.78 -24.75
N VAL A 147 7.58 13.38 -25.14
CA VAL A 147 7.92 13.27 -26.54
C VAL A 147 7.14 12.10 -27.13
N GLN A 148 6.23 12.38 -28.08
CA GLN A 148 5.59 11.34 -28.86
C GLN A 148 6.57 10.93 -29.96
N LEU A 149 7.10 9.72 -29.81
CA LEU A 149 7.89 9.10 -30.88
C LEU A 149 6.94 8.59 -31.98
N PRO A 150 7.34 8.67 -33.27
CA PRO A 150 6.55 8.20 -34.38
C PRO A 150 6.34 6.69 -34.35
#